data_52869b7e5985e18065d3333df4d40497
#
_entry.id   52869b7e5985e18065d3333df4d40497
#
_cell.length_a   1.000
_cell.length_b   1.000
_cell.length_c   1.000
_cell.angle_alpha   90.00
_cell.angle_beta   90.00
_cell.angle_gamma   90.00
#
_symmetry.space_group_name_H-M   'P 1'
#
loop_
_entity.id
_entity.type
_entity.pdbx_description
1 polymer ?
#
loop_
_entity_poly.entity_id
_entity_poly.type
_entity_poly.pdbx_seq_one_letter_code
_entity_poly.pdbx_strand_id
1 'polypeptide(L)'
;VPTIDTELSTLSRNKKYIENETDSVVLVSSEKVIDICENKILTSAFFEQNGFKTPEILNSSEITKFPVFIKPLNGSSSVNTFIVNNEKELLFFSEYIDNPLIQEYILGEEYTIDVCLNFDSTPVSIVPRKRIATRGGEILKGQIIKDRELIETTKKMLEKLNAIGHITIQCIKNEKGIFYLEINARYGGGAPISIKSGANSPEYIIKMIDSKKNLRYRENYLDKMIALRYDQAIYLDEKGNVYND
;
A
#
# COMPACT_ATOMS: atom_id res chain seq x y z
N VAL A 1 -15.39 -1.03 -6.58
CA VAL A 1 -14.07 -1.39 -6.04
C VAL A 1 -13.20 -0.15 -6.06
N PRO A 2 -12.75 0.36 -4.90
CA PRO A 2 -11.96 1.59 -4.84
C PRO A 2 -10.53 1.38 -5.36
N THR A 3 -10.02 2.41 -6.05
CA THR A 3 -8.67 2.47 -6.60
C THR A 3 -7.90 3.72 -6.16
N ILE A 4 -8.58 4.64 -5.46
CA ILE A 4 -8.04 5.91 -4.99
C ILE A 4 -8.34 6.05 -3.48
N ASP A 5 -7.39 6.57 -2.70
CA ASP A 5 -7.54 6.72 -1.26
C ASP A 5 -8.68 7.70 -0.89
N THR A 6 -8.84 8.79 -1.63
CA THR A 6 -9.84 9.85 -1.38
C THR A 6 -11.30 9.39 -1.42
N GLU A 7 -11.60 8.22 -1.99
CA GLU A 7 -12.95 7.66 -2.07
C GLU A 7 -13.28 6.76 -0.87
N LEU A 8 -12.28 6.24 -0.16
CA LEU A 8 -12.44 5.17 0.82
C LEU A 8 -13.37 5.54 1.97
N SER A 9 -13.13 6.67 2.63
CA SER A 9 -13.97 7.16 3.73
C SER A 9 -15.42 7.37 3.29
N THR A 10 -15.64 7.99 2.11
CA THR A 10 -16.98 8.24 1.58
C THR A 10 -17.70 6.93 1.26
N LEU A 11 -17.02 6.00 0.59
CA LEU A 11 -17.60 4.70 0.25
C LEU A 11 -17.90 3.85 1.49
N SER A 12 -17.00 3.87 2.49
CA SER A 12 -17.19 3.12 3.72
C SER A 12 -18.42 3.59 4.52
N ARG A 13 -18.57 4.91 4.69
CA ARG A 13 -19.71 5.52 5.40
C ARG A 13 -21.04 5.27 4.69
N ASN A 14 -21.03 5.30 3.36
CA ASN A 14 -22.24 5.15 2.55
C ASN A 14 -22.47 3.72 2.05
N LYS A 15 -21.65 2.75 2.45
CA LYS A 15 -21.69 1.38 1.94
C LYS A 15 -23.10 0.78 2.00
N LYS A 16 -23.71 0.79 3.17
CA LYS A 16 -25.05 0.21 3.36
C LYS A 16 -26.12 0.94 2.55
N TYR A 17 -26.03 2.27 2.44
CA TYR A 17 -26.96 3.05 1.64
C TYR A 17 -26.86 2.67 0.16
N ILE A 18 -25.62 2.64 -0.40
CA ILE A 18 -25.39 2.27 -1.79
C ILE A 18 -25.88 0.85 -2.07
N GLU A 19 -25.56 -0.11 -1.22
CA GLU A 19 -25.95 -1.52 -1.40
C GLU A 19 -27.48 -1.72 -1.29
N ASN A 20 -28.17 -0.90 -0.48
CA ASN A 20 -29.64 -0.97 -0.36
C ASN A 20 -30.37 -0.31 -1.55
N GLU A 21 -29.82 0.76 -2.11
CA GLU A 21 -30.43 1.48 -3.22
C GLU A 21 -30.07 0.89 -4.61
N THR A 22 -29.11 -0.02 -4.63
CA THR A 22 -28.63 -0.66 -5.86
C THR A 22 -28.34 -2.13 -5.61
N ASP A 23 -28.34 -2.95 -6.64
CA ASP A 23 -27.90 -4.36 -6.55
C ASP A 23 -26.38 -4.52 -6.53
N SER A 24 -25.64 -3.47 -6.14
CA SER A 24 -24.18 -3.44 -6.16
C SER A 24 -23.58 -3.98 -4.87
N VAL A 25 -22.41 -4.59 -4.94
CA VAL A 25 -21.57 -4.91 -3.79
C VAL A 25 -20.48 -3.86 -3.67
N VAL A 26 -20.46 -3.10 -2.57
CA VAL A 26 -19.42 -2.10 -2.31
C VAL A 26 -18.24 -2.76 -1.61
N LEU A 27 -17.16 -2.99 -2.35
CA LEU A 27 -15.95 -3.64 -1.84
C LEU A 27 -15.05 -2.61 -1.16
N VAL A 28 -15.37 -2.26 0.06
CA VAL A 28 -14.58 -1.37 0.93
C VAL A 28 -14.59 -1.93 2.35
N SER A 29 -13.48 -1.79 3.06
CA SER A 29 -13.36 -2.15 4.47
C SER A 29 -14.21 -1.24 5.36
N SER A 30 -14.38 -1.59 6.65
CA SER A 30 -15.12 -0.78 7.61
C SER A 30 -14.44 0.58 7.85
N GLU A 31 -15.21 1.57 8.33
CA GLU A 31 -14.68 2.91 8.67
C GLU A 31 -13.47 2.83 9.59
N LYS A 32 -13.53 1.99 10.63
CA LYS A 32 -12.40 1.78 11.55
C LYS A 32 -11.12 1.35 10.82
N VAL A 33 -11.21 0.47 9.84
CA VAL A 33 -10.06 0.03 9.04
C VAL A 33 -9.57 1.15 8.15
N ILE A 34 -10.47 1.90 7.53
CA ILE A 34 -10.12 3.03 6.68
C ILE A 34 -9.42 4.12 7.50
N ASP A 35 -9.92 4.47 8.67
CA ASP A 35 -9.29 5.43 9.57
C ASP A 35 -7.85 5.03 9.92
N ILE A 36 -7.62 3.74 10.24
CA ILE A 36 -6.27 3.22 10.47
C ILE A 36 -5.38 3.38 9.24
N CYS A 37 -5.91 3.12 8.03
CA CYS A 37 -5.12 3.16 6.81
C CYS A 37 -4.83 4.59 6.31
N GLU A 38 -5.75 5.53 6.49
CA GLU A 38 -5.62 6.91 6.01
C GLU A 38 -4.76 7.79 6.94
N ASN A 39 -4.72 7.48 8.23
CA ASN A 39 -4.01 8.28 9.23
C ASN A 39 -2.68 7.62 9.62
N LYS A 40 -1.55 8.23 9.25
CA LYS A 40 -0.21 7.67 9.50
C LYS A 40 0.12 7.45 10.99
N ILE A 41 -0.45 8.26 11.88
CA ILE A 41 -0.29 8.07 13.34
C ILE A 41 -1.08 6.86 13.79
N LEU A 42 -2.33 6.69 13.33
CA LEU A 42 -3.14 5.52 13.66
C LEU A 42 -2.56 4.23 13.07
N THR A 43 -1.98 4.31 11.86
CA THR A 43 -1.28 3.18 11.23
C THR A 43 -0.07 2.76 12.08
N SER A 44 0.77 3.71 12.51
CA SER A 44 1.93 3.44 13.36
C SER A 44 1.50 2.84 14.69
N ALA A 45 0.51 3.44 15.35
CA ALA A 45 -0.04 2.93 16.61
C ALA A 45 -0.63 1.51 16.45
N PHE A 46 -1.31 1.22 15.34
CA PHE A 46 -1.80 -0.11 15.03
C PHE A 46 -0.66 -1.14 14.92
N PHE A 47 0.43 -0.80 14.25
CA PHE A 47 1.58 -1.70 14.15
C PHE A 47 2.21 -1.95 15.53
N GLU A 48 2.50 -0.91 16.29
CA GLU A 48 3.13 -1.00 17.60
C GLU A 48 2.30 -1.80 18.62
N GLN A 49 1.01 -1.50 18.73
CA GLN A 49 0.08 -2.18 19.65
C GLN A 49 -0.08 -3.67 19.35
N ASN A 50 0.16 -4.08 18.10
CA ASN A 50 0.08 -5.47 17.68
C ASN A 50 1.45 -6.16 17.55
N GLY A 51 2.55 -5.50 17.99
CA GLY A 51 3.89 -6.06 18.02
C GLY A 51 4.61 -6.09 16.67
N PHE A 52 4.17 -5.30 15.71
CA PHE A 52 4.86 -5.11 14.43
C PHE A 52 5.79 -3.90 14.50
N LYS A 53 6.99 -4.04 13.94
CA LYS A 53 7.93 -2.92 13.87
C LYS A 53 7.43 -1.89 12.85
N THR A 54 7.59 -0.63 13.19
CA THR A 54 7.34 0.53 12.34
C THR A 54 8.42 1.58 12.65
N PRO A 55 8.75 2.50 11.74
CA PRO A 55 9.65 3.60 12.07
C PRO A 55 9.11 4.41 13.24
N GLU A 56 9.94 4.65 14.25
CA GLU A 56 9.57 5.47 15.41
C GLU A 56 9.18 6.89 14.98
N ILE A 57 8.09 7.41 15.51
CA ILE A 57 7.68 8.81 15.33
C ILE A 57 8.49 9.66 16.30
N LEU A 58 9.22 10.65 15.78
CA LEU A 58 10.16 11.46 16.53
C LEU A 58 9.60 12.86 16.81
N ASN A 59 9.88 13.36 18.01
CA ASN A 59 9.63 14.77 18.33
C ASN A 59 10.80 15.61 17.83
N SER A 60 10.53 16.66 17.05
CA SER A 60 11.55 17.51 16.46
C SER A 60 12.54 18.09 17.48
N SER A 61 12.09 18.40 18.71
CA SER A 61 12.94 18.95 19.79
C SER A 61 13.90 17.93 20.43
N GLU A 62 13.71 16.63 20.16
CA GLU A 62 14.48 15.54 20.78
C GLU A 62 15.44 14.87 19.79
N ILE A 63 15.44 15.30 18.52
CA ILE A 63 16.27 14.70 17.47
C ILE A 63 17.72 15.10 17.65
N THR A 64 18.56 14.12 17.97
CA THR A 64 20.01 14.29 18.09
C THR A 64 20.82 13.43 17.12
N LYS A 65 20.12 12.53 16.38
CA LYS A 65 20.76 11.62 15.44
C LYS A 65 20.12 11.74 14.05
N PHE A 66 20.97 11.70 13.04
CA PHE A 66 20.59 11.76 11.62
C PHE A 66 21.15 10.54 10.87
N PRO A 67 20.58 10.17 9.71
CA PRO A 67 19.42 10.81 9.07
C PRO A 67 18.09 10.46 9.74
N VAL A 68 17.09 11.34 9.56
CA VAL A 68 15.67 11.09 9.84
C VAL A 68 14.85 11.22 8.57
N PHE A 69 13.61 10.76 8.59
CA PHE A 69 12.68 10.86 7.46
C PHE A 69 11.54 11.81 7.82
N ILE A 70 11.24 12.78 6.93
CA ILE A 70 10.15 13.73 7.11
C ILE A 70 9.16 13.65 5.95
N LYS A 71 7.87 13.71 6.26
CA LYS A 71 6.79 13.65 5.28
C LYS A 71 5.55 14.39 5.80
N PRO A 72 4.61 14.80 4.94
CA PRO A 72 3.31 15.28 5.40
C PRO A 72 2.57 14.21 6.19
N LEU A 73 1.91 14.59 7.27
CA LEU A 73 1.02 13.69 8.03
C LEU A 73 -0.08 13.16 7.12
N ASN A 74 -0.68 14.03 6.32
CA ASN A 74 -1.70 13.71 5.33
C ASN A 74 -1.12 13.73 3.92
N GLY A 75 -1.65 12.90 3.03
CA GLY A 75 -1.21 12.83 1.64
C GLY A 75 -0.65 11.47 1.24
N SER A 76 -0.48 11.27 -0.05
CA SER A 76 -0.04 10.03 -0.70
C SER A 76 1.02 10.31 -1.76
N SER A 77 1.47 9.26 -2.47
CA SER A 77 2.36 9.35 -3.64
C SER A 77 3.74 9.95 -3.37
N SER A 78 4.24 9.86 -2.12
CA SER A 78 5.58 10.36 -1.73
C SER A 78 5.82 11.85 -2.06
N VAL A 79 4.76 12.66 -2.14
CA VAL A 79 4.88 14.11 -2.33
C VAL A 79 5.43 14.73 -1.04
N ASN A 80 6.41 15.63 -1.18
CA ASN A 80 7.07 16.32 -0.07
C ASN A 80 7.62 15.38 1.02
N THR A 81 8.27 14.29 0.60
CA THR A 81 8.95 13.35 1.50
C THR A 81 10.46 13.47 1.32
N PHE A 82 11.21 13.61 2.43
CA PHE A 82 12.64 13.86 2.36
C PHE A 82 13.40 13.06 3.42
N ILE A 83 14.64 12.68 3.06
CA ILE A 83 15.64 12.23 4.01
C ILE A 83 16.35 13.47 4.50
N VAL A 84 16.39 13.66 5.81
CA VAL A 84 16.96 14.84 6.49
C VAL A 84 18.26 14.41 7.15
N ASN A 85 19.37 15.01 6.75
CA ASN A 85 20.70 14.58 7.14
C ASN A 85 21.33 15.43 8.27
N ASN A 86 20.74 16.58 8.58
CA ASN A 86 21.25 17.49 9.59
C ASN A 86 20.16 18.43 10.11
N GLU A 87 20.48 19.17 11.15
CA GLU A 87 19.57 20.06 11.85
C GLU A 87 19.07 21.24 10.97
N LYS A 88 19.90 21.75 10.05
CA LYS A 88 19.49 22.83 9.12
C LYS A 88 18.42 22.35 8.14
N GLU A 89 18.60 21.13 7.60
CA GLU A 89 17.60 20.50 6.74
C GLU A 89 16.32 20.22 7.52
N LEU A 90 16.44 19.76 8.77
CA LEU A 90 15.28 19.51 9.64
C LEU A 90 14.45 20.78 9.84
N LEU A 91 15.09 21.87 10.18
CA LEU A 91 14.42 23.15 10.36
C LEU A 91 13.71 23.60 9.08
N PHE A 92 14.43 23.58 7.96
CA PHE A 92 13.90 23.97 6.66
C PHE A 92 12.68 23.15 6.26
N PHE A 93 12.77 21.81 6.29
CA PHE A 93 11.66 20.95 5.87
C PHE A 93 10.50 20.95 6.87
N SER A 94 10.75 21.18 8.15
CA SER A 94 9.69 21.35 9.15
C SER A 94 8.84 22.60 8.93
N GLU A 95 9.43 23.66 8.37
CA GLU A 95 8.70 24.87 7.97
C GLU A 95 8.06 24.72 6.58
N TYR A 96 8.72 24.00 5.67
CA TYR A 96 8.27 23.83 4.28
C TYR A 96 7.06 22.88 4.14
N ILE A 97 6.98 21.85 4.99
CA ILE A 97 5.94 20.83 4.93
C ILE A 97 4.79 21.22 5.86
N ASP A 98 3.60 21.29 5.31
CA ASP A 98 2.40 21.46 6.12
C ASP A 98 2.14 20.21 6.97
N ASN A 99 2.03 20.38 8.29
CA ASN A 99 1.79 19.30 9.25
C ASN A 99 2.82 18.14 9.13
N PRO A 100 4.13 18.40 9.36
CA PRO A 100 5.17 17.42 9.15
C PRO A 100 5.13 16.28 10.17
N LEU A 101 5.28 15.05 9.68
CA LEU A 101 5.55 13.86 10.48
C LEU A 101 7.02 13.47 10.31
N ILE A 102 7.76 13.46 11.42
CA ILE A 102 9.17 13.06 11.44
C ILE A 102 9.27 11.65 11.99
N GLN A 103 10.04 10.80 11.30
CA GLN A 103 10.21 9.40 11.69
C GLN A 103 11.67 8.98 11.63
N GLU A 104 12.00 7.92 12.34
CA GLU A 104 13.26 7.19 12.16
C GLU A 104 13.46 6.86 10.66
N TYR A 105 14.66 7.09 10.16
CA TYR A 105 15.02 6.67 8.81
C TYR A 105 15.46 5.20 8.82
N ILE A 106 14.72 4.36 8.13
CA ILE A 106 15.02 2.93 8.00
C ILE A 106 15.71 2.68 6.66
N LEU A 107 16.95 2.22 6.73
CA LEU A 107 17.67 1.75 5.54
C LEU A 107 17.39 0.27 5.32
N GLY A 108 17.05 -0.11 4.10
CA GLY A 108 16.77 -1.50 3.74
C GLY A 108 16.16 -1.67 2.36
N GLU A 109 15.72 -2.88 2.07
CA GLU A 109 14.99 -3.18 0.84
C GLU A 109 13.51 -2.86 1.00
N GLU A 110 12.97 -2.07 0.08
CA GLU A 110 11.56 -1.68 0.10
C GLU A 110 10.68 -2.69 -0.61
N TYR A 111 9.60 -3.06 0.04
CA TYR A 111 8.59 -3.98 -0.48
C TYR A 111 7.20 -3.36 -0.46
N THR A 112 6.41 -3.74 -1.46
CA THR A 112 4.96 -3.61 -1.46
C THR A 112 4.37 -5.00 -1.42
N ILE A 113 3.39 -5.24 -0.55
CA ILE A 113 2.73 -6.52 -0.42
C ILE A 113 1.28 -6.34 -0.88
N ASP A 114 0.93 -6.89 -2.04
CA ASP A 114 -0.43 -6.91 -2.54
C ASP A 114 -1.19 -8.08 -1.91
N VAL A 115 -2.31 -7.79 -1.27
CA VAL A 115 -3.10 -8.76 -0.51
C VAL A 115 -4.53 -8.80 -1.05
N CYS A 116 -5.05 -9.99 -1.28
CA CYS A 116 -6.49 -10.20 -1.52
C CYS A 116 -7.10 -10.94 -0.33
N LEU A 117 -8.20 -10.41 0.20
CA LEU A 117 -8.91 -10.89 1.36
C LEU A 117 -10.35 -11.29 1.01
N ASN A 118 -10.85 -12.32 1.66
CA ASN A 118 -12.25 -12.67 1.70
C ASN A 118 -13.09 -11.61 2.43
N PHE A 119 -14.42 -11.72 2.35
CA PHE A 119 -15.35 -10.85 3.08
C PHE A 119 -15.35 -11.08 4.60
N ASP A 120 -14.79 -12.20 5.07
CA ASP A 120 -14.53 -12.49 6.48
C ASP A 120 -13.11 -12.12 6.93
N SER A 121 -12.36 -11.36 6.11
CA SER A 121 -10.99 -10.92 6.36
C SER A 121 -9.91 -12.02 6.28
N THR A 122 -10.27 -13.24 5.93
CA THR A 122 -9.26 -14.30 5.72
C THR A 122 -8.50 -14.09 4.41
N PRO A 123 -7.17 -14.30 4.37
CA PRO A 123 -6.39 -14.05 3.16
C PRO A 123 -6.68 -15.09 2.06
N VAL A 124 -6.77 -14.62 0.81
CA VAL A 124 -6.82 -15.43 -0.41
C VAL A 124 -5.44 -15.51 -1.05
N SER A 125 -4.71 -14.38 -1.08
CA SER A 125 -3.33 -14.33 -1.57
C SER A 125 -2.56 -13.20 -0.90
N ILE A 126 -1.26 -13.40 -0.70
CA ILE A 126 -0.31 -12.41 -0.18
C ILE A 126 0.90 -12.44 -1.11
N VAL A 127 1.19 -11.33 -1.78
CA VAL A 127 2.18 -11.26 -2.86
C VAL A 127 3.21 -10.17 -2.57
N PRO A 128 4.32 -10.50 -1.92
CA PRO A 128 5.40 -9.55 -1.73
C PRO A 128 6.08 -9.21 -3.06
N ARG A 129 6.32 -7.92 -3.26
CA ARG A 129 6.95 -7.35 -4.44
C ARG A 129 8.02 -6.36 -4.03
N LYS A 130 9.28 -6.69 -4.33
CA LYS A 130 10.43 -5.80 -4.12
C LYS A 130 10.35 -4.60 -5.06
N ARG A 131 10.57 -3.42 -4.55
CA ARG A 131 10.63 -2.16 -5.31
C ARG A 131 12.08 -1.92 -5.73
N ILE A 132 12.40 -2.19 -7.00
CA ILE A 132 13.76 -2.02 -7.54
C ILE A 132 14.00 -0.57 -7.95
N ALA A 133 13.00 0.07 -8.56
CA ALA A 133 13.03 1.48 -8.90
C ALA A 133 11.61 2.07 -8.87
N THR A 134 11.53 3.33 -8.45
CA THR A 134 10.28 4.09 -8.34
C THR A 134 10.41 5.44 -9.03
N ARG A 135 9.25 6.04 -9.40
CA ARG A 135 9.14 7.41 -9.90
C ARG A 135 7.85 8.01 -9.34
N GLY A 136 7.96 9.10 -8.57
CA GLY A 136 6.80 9.75 -7.93
C GLY A 136 5.99 8.80 -7.03
N GLY A 137 6.66 7.95 -6.23
CA GLY A 137 6.00 6.95 -5.39
C GLY A 137 5.48 5.71 -6.12
N GLU A 138 5.40 5.74 -7.46
CA GLU A 138 4.95 4.63 -8.29
C GLU A 138 6.10 3.69 -8.66
N ILE A 139 5.80 2.40 -8.73
CA ILE A 139 6.81 1.40 -9.11
C ILE A 139 7.10 1.45 -10.61
N LEU A 140 8.38 1.58 -10.98
CA LEU A 140 8.88 1.44 -12.35
C LEU A 140 9.45 0.05 -12.62
N LYS A 141 10.23 -0.46 -11.66
CA LYS A 141 10.84 -1.79 -11.76
C LYS A 141 10.59 -2.52 -10.47
N GLY A 142 10.08 -3.73 -10.55
CA GLY A 142 9.81 -4.55 -9.39
C GLY A 142 9.96 -6.03 -9.67
N GLN A 143 10.11 -6.78 -8.60
CA GLN A 143 10.23 -8.23 -8.66
C GLN A 143 9.29 -8.88 -7.65
N ILE A 144 8.50 -9.84 -8.08
CA ILE A 144 7.73 -10.71 -7.19
C ILE A 144 8.70 -11.61 -6.44
N ILE A 145 8.54 -11.69 -5.13
CA ILE A 145 9.40 -12.52 -4.27
C ILE A 145 8.53 -13.29 -3.28
N LYS A 146 8.62 -14.62 -3.28
CA LYS A 146 8.00 -15.46 -2.25
C LYS A 146 8.84 -15.47 -0.97
N ASP A 147 8.93 -14.32 -0.32
CA ASP A 147 9.60 -14.20 0.96
C ASP A 147 8.67 -14.72 2.08
N ARG A 148 9.07 -15.83 2.70
CA ARG A 148 8.26 -16.51 3.73
C ARG A 148 8.06 -15.67 4.98
N GLU A 149 9.06 -14.92 5.39
CA GLU A 149 8.95 -14.06 6.57
C GLU A 149 7.94 -12.93 6.32
N LEU A 150 8.00 -12.26 5.15
CA LEU A 150 7.02 -11.24 4.76
C LEU A 150 5.61 -11.81 4.72
N ILE A 151 5.42 -12.99 4.10
CA ILE A 151 4.11 -13.63 3.96
C ILE A 151 3.53 -13.98 5.34
N GLU A 152 4.28 -14.66 6.19
CA GLU A 152 3.78 -15.14 7.50
C GLU A 152 3.56 -13.97 8.49
N THR A 153 4.43 -12.95 8.48
CA THR A 153 4.22 -11.78 9.32
C THR A 153 3.01 -10.96 8.85
N THR A 154 2.82 -10.84 7.54
CA THR A 154 1.63 -10.21 6.97
C THR A 154 0.34 -10.96 7.33
N LYS A 155 0.31 -12.30 7.28
CA LYS A 155 -0.85 -13.08 7.75
C LYS A 155 -1.27 -12.71 9.18
N LYS A 156 -0.29 -12.68 10.10
CA LYS A 156 -0.54 -12.31 11.50
C LYS A 156 -1.11 -10.89 11.65
N MET A 157 -0.64 -9.97 10.82
CA MET A 157 -1.15 -8.59 10.79
C MET A 157 -2.60 -8.54 10.33
N LEU A 158 -2.94 -9.28 9.27
CA LEU A 158 -4.29 -9.32 8.70
C LEU A 158 -5.33 -9.82 9.71
N GLU A 159 -4.98 -10.78 10.57
CA GLU A 159 -5.83 -11.26 11.68
C GLU A 159 -6.23 -10.15 12.68
N LYS A 160 -5.46 -9.07 12.75
CA LYS A 160 -5.71 -7.91 13.63
C LYS A 160 -6.42 -6.76 12.91
N LEU A 161 -6.17 -6.62 11.60
CA LEU A 161 -6.67 -5.48 10.83
C LEU A 161 -8.16 -5.61 10.47
N ASN A 162 -8.64 -6.82 10.18
CA ASN A 162 -10.02 -7.09 9.73
C ASN A 162 -10.41 -6.36 8.43
N ALA A 163 -9.46 -6.20 7.51
CA ALA A 163 -9.71 -5.62 6.19
C ALA A 163 -10.37 -6.63 5.24
N ILE A 164 -11.02 -6.15 4.18
CA ILE A 164 -11.62 -6.98 3.13
C ILE A 164 -11.19 -6.54 1.73
N GLY A 165 -11.30 -7.44 0.76
CA GLY A 165 -11.02 -7.13 -0.63
C GLY A 165 -9.52 -7.01 -0.92
N HIS A 166 -9.13 -6.08 -1.76
CA HIS A 166 -7.72 -5.85 -2.08
C HIS A 166 -7.14 -4.72 -1.24
N ILE A 167 -6.00 -4.99 -0.61
CA ILE A 167 -5.22 -3.98 0.11
C ILE A 167 -3.76 -4.06 -0.29
N THR A 168 -3.02 -2.99 -0.05
CA THR A 168 -1.60 -2.87 -0.34
C THR A 168 -0.86 -2.43 0.91
N ILE A 169 0.16 -3.17 1.33
CA ILE A 169 0.98 -2.89 2.52
C ILE A 169 2.39 -2.55 2.05
N GLN A 170 3.00 -1.49 2.59
CA GLN A 170 4.39 -1.14 2.32
C GLN A 170 5.27 -1.38 3.55
N CYS A 171 6.46 -1.89 3.31
CA CYS A 171 7.44 -2.13 4.36
C CYS A 171 8.88 -2.04 3.84
N ILE A 172 9.81 -1.84 4.77
CA ILE A 172 11.25 -1.97 4.55
C ILE A 172 11.74 -3.19 5.33
N LYS A 173 12.54 -4.03 4.67
CA LYS A 173 13.18 -5.18 5.30
C LYS A 173 14.70 -5.02 5.31
N ASN A 174 15.30 -5.26 6.47
CA ASN A 174 16.75 -5.29 6.68
C ASN A 174 17.14 -6.37 7.71
N GLU A 175 18.40 -6.39 8.14
CA GLU A 175 18.88 -7.34 9.14
C GLU A 175 18.22 -7.21 10.51
N LYS A 176 17.62 -6.05 10.84
CA LYS A 176 16.87 -5.82 12.09
C LYS A 176 15.43 -6.33 12.02
N GLY A 177 14.94 -6.68 10.83
CA GLY A 177 13.60 -7.21 10.59
C GLY A 177 12.78 -6.41 9.57
N ILE A 178 11.44 -6.53 9.67
CA ILE A 178 10.48 -5.90 8.79
C ILE A 178 9.87 -4.69 9.49
N PHE A 179 10.00 -3.51 8.89
CA PHE A 179 9.41 -2.25 9.36
C PHE A 179 8.26 -1.86 8.45
N TYR A 180 7.04 -1.92 8.96
CA TYR A 180 5.84 -1.56 8.21
C TYR A 180 5.65 -0.05 8.17
N LEU A 181 5.33 0.49 7.00
CA LEU A 181 5.26 1.93 6.74
C LEU A 181 3.84 2.44 6.62
N GLU A 182 3.02 1.74 5.82
CA GLU A 182 1.64 2.12 5.53
C GLU A 182 0.79 0.95 5.05
N ILE A 183 -0.52 1.11 5.14
CA ILE A 183 -1.53 0.22 4.59
C ILE A 183 -2.47 1.06 3.73
N ASN A 184 -2.69 0.66 2.49
CA ASN A 184 -3.64 1.29 1.59
C ASN A 184 -4.79 0.31 1.33
N ALA A 185 -5.99 0.59 1.82
CA ALA A 185 -7.15 -0.31 1.74
C ALA A 185 -7.82 -0.29 0.35
N ARG A 186 -7.01 -0.39 -0.69
CA ARG A 186 -7.40 -0.32 -2.11
C ARG A 186 -6.34 -0.95 -3.01
N TYR A 187 -6.64 -1.05 -4.31
CA TYR A 187 -5.65 -1.40 -5.32
C TYR A 187 -4.55 -0.35 -5.42
N GLY A 188 -3.29 -0.78 -5.32
CA GLY A 188 -2.13 0.07 -5.58
C GLY A 188 -1.79 0.11 -7.08
N GLY A 189 -1.08 1.16 -7.55
CA GLY A 189 -0.64 1.28 -8.96
C GLY A 189 0.27 0.15 -9.44
N GLY A 190 0.87 -0.61 -8.53
CA GLY A 190 1.66 -1.82 -8.83
C GLY A 190 0.89 -3.13 -8.85
N ALA A 191 -0.38 -3.17 -8.45
CA ALA A 191 -1.21 -4.39 -8.39
C ALA A 191 -1.26 -5.18 -9.72
N PRO A 192 -1.25 -4.54 -10.92
CA PRO A 192 -1.19 -5.28 -12.18
C PRO A 192 -0.01 -6.26 -12.27
N ILE A 193 1.10 -5.99 -11.58
CA ILE A 193 2.26 -6.90 -11.56
C ILE A 193 1.91 -8.20 -10.82
N SER A 194 1.28 -8.09 -9.64
CA SER A 194 0.84 -9.25 -8.86
C SER A 194 -0.26 -10.04 -9.58
N ILE A 195 -1.20 -9.35 -10.22
CA ILE A 195 -2.24 -9.96 -11.05
C ILE A 195 -1.60 -10.75 -12.20
N LYS A 196 -0.66 -10.15 -12.93
CA LYS A 196 0.03 -10.80 -14.05
C LYS A 196 0.89 -11.97 -13.61
N SER A 197 1.40 -11.97 -12.38
CA SER A 197 2.14 -13.11 -11.82
C SER A 197 1.27 -14.34 -11.56
N GLY A 198 -0.05 -14.21 -11.55
CA GLY A 198 -1.01 -15.28 -11.30
C GLY A 198 -1.87 -15.09 -10.04
N ALA A 199 -1.60 -14.07 -9.21
CA ALA A 199 -2.47 -13.70 -8.10
C ALA A 199 -3.58 -12.76 -8.59
N ASN A 200 -4.51 -13.30 -9.39
CA ASN A 200 -5.56 -12.53 -10.05
C ASN A 200 -6.67 -12.12 -9.07
N SER A 201 -6.39 -11.11 -8.24
CA SER A 201 -7.33 -10.63 -7.22
C SER A 201 -8.67 -10.12 -7.78
N PRO A 202 -8.79 -9.47 -8.96
CA PRO A 202 -10.08 -9.17 -9.56
C PRO A 202 -10.93 -10.42 -9.81
N GLU A 203 -10.33 -11.46 -10.36
CA GLU A 203 -11.02 -12.75 -10.60
C GLU A 203 -11.46 -13.40 -9.28
N TYR A 204 -10.62 -13.33 -8.24
CA TYR A 204 -10.96 -13.87 -6.93
C TYR A 204 -12.17 -13.14 -6.32
N ILE A 205 -12.20 -11.82 -6.42
CA ILE A 205 -13.31 -11.00 -5.93
C ILE A 205 -14.62 -11.34 -6.65
N ILE A 206 -14.59 -11.43 -7.98
CA ILE A 206 -15.77 -11.85 -8.77
C ILE A 206 -16.26 -13.23 -8.32
N LYS A 207 -15.34 -14.21 -8.19
CA LYS A 207 -15.71 -15.55 -7.73
C LYS A 207 -16.32 -15.56 -6.33
N MET A 208 -15.84 -14.73 -5.41
CA MET A 208 -16.42 -14.60 -4.07
C MET A 208 -17.83 -14.02 -4.11
N ILE A 209 -18.08 -13.03 -4.96
CA ILE A 209 -19.40 -12.39 -5.13
C ILE A 209 -20.37 -13.40 -5.74
N ASP A 210 -20.01 -14.05 -6.84
CA ASP A 210 -20.88 -14.98 -7.56
C ASP A 210 -21.21 -16.22 -6.75
N SER A 211 -20.21 -16.82 -6.11
CA SER A 211 -20.39 -18.05 -5.34
C SER A 211 -20.95 -17.83 -3.94
N LYS A 212 -20.88 -16.58 -3.42
CA LYS A 212 -21.15 -16.23 -2.02
C LYS A 212 -20.36 -17.09 -1.01
N LYS A 213 -19.14 -17.49 -1.39
CA LYS A 213 -18.25 -18.35 -0.59
C LYS A 213 -16.86 -17.77 -0.51
N ASN A 214 -16.21 -17.98 0.63
CA ASN A 214 -14.81 -17.69 0.81
C ASN A 214 -13.92 -18.59 -0.05
N LEU A 215 -12.84 -18.02 -0.57
CA LEU A 215 -11.81 -18.75 -1.29
C LEU A 215 -10.71 -19.20 -0.32
N ARG A 216 -10.13 -20.37 -0.60
CA ARG A 216 -8.96 -20.85 0.16
C ARG A 216 -7.72 -20.02 -0.19
N TYR A 217 -6.83 -19.87 0.78
CA TYR A 217 -5.52 -19.27 0.58
C TYR A 217 -4.71 -20.01 -0.49
N ARG A 218 -4.01 -19.27 -1.34
CA ARG A 218 -3.20 -19.81 -2.43
C ARG A 218 -1.95 -18.96 -2.70
N GLU A 219 -0.89 -19.64 -3.13
CA GLU A 219 0.39 -19.05 -3.52
C GLU A 219 0.81 -19.49 -4.92
N ASN A 220 -0.16 -19.65 -5.83
CA ASN A 220 0.05 -20.15 -7.19
C ASN A 220 0.54 -19.08 -8.18
N TYR A 221 1.10 -17.97 -7.68
CA TYR A 221 1.72 -16.93 -8.49
C TYR A 221 3.21 -17.22 -8.76
N LEU A 222 3.75 -16.63 -9.84
CA LEU A 222 5.15 -16.80 -10.25
C LEU A 222 6.09 -16.12 -9.25
N ASP A 223 7.07 -16.88 -8.74
CA ASP A 223 8.18 -16.33 -7.98
C ASP A 223 9.23 -15.73 -8.92
N LYS A 224 9.94 -14.70 -8.46
CA LYS A 224 11.03 -14.01 -9.18
C LYS A 224 10.64 -13.37 -10.52
N MET A 225 9.36 -13.26 -10.84
CA MET A 225 8.91 -12.51 -12.01
C MET A 225 9.33 -11.04 -11.88
N ILE A 226 10.02 -10.52 -12.89
CA ILE A 226 10.41 -9.11 -12.95
C ILE A 226 9.45 -8.37 -13.86
N ALA A 227 9.02 -7.19 -13.42
CA ALA A 227 8.23 -6.26 -14.19
C ALA A 227 9.02 -4.97 -14.42
N LEU A 228 9.07 -4.55 -15.66
CA LEU A 228 9.67 -3.30 -16.11
C LEU A 228 8.58 -2.46 -16.76
N ARG A 229 8.29 -1.29 -16.19
CA ARG A 229 7.39 -0.30 -16.80
C ARG A 229 8.21 0.70 -17.61
N TYR A 230 7.72 1.06 -18.78
CA TYR A 230 8.31 2.07 -19.63
C TYR A 230 7.21 2.92 -20.26
N ASP A 231 7.56 4.14 -20.58
CA ASP A 231 6.64 5.05 -21.28
C ASP A 231 6.65 4.69 -22.78
N GLN A 232 5.46 4.64 -23.38
CA GLN A 232 5.29 4.46 -24.82
C GLN A 232 4.54 5.67 -25.37
N ALA A 233 5.08 6.29 -26.43
CA ALA A 233 4.44 7.37 -27.12
C ALA A 233 3.48 6.83 -28.18
N ILE A 234 2.31 7.45 -28.29
CA ILE A 234 1.37 7.27 -29.39
C ILE A 234 1.32 8.62 -30.10
N TYR A 235 1.59 8.60 -31.39
CA TYR A 235 1.55 9.81 -32.22
C TYR A 235 0.19 9.90 -32.89
N LEU A 236 -0.41 11.08 -32.86
CA LEU A 236 -1.70 11.34 -33.47
C LEU A 236 -1.56 12.43 -34.55
N ASP A 237 -2.34 12.31 -35.64
CA ASP A 237 -2.47 13.39 -36.61
C ASP A 237 -3.36 14.52 -36.03
N GLU A 238 -3.52 15.59 -36.79
CA GLU A 238 -4.35 16.76 -36.43
C GLU A 238 -5.84 16.43 -36.22
N LYS A 239 -6.32 15.28 -36.71
CA LYS A 239 -7.69 14.77 -36.56
C LYS A 239 -7.84 13.78 -35.43
N GLY A 240 -6.75 13.48 -34.72
CA GLY A 240 -6.72 12.51 -33.61
C GLY A 240 -6.61 11.05 -34.05
N ASN A 241 -6.30 10.76 -35.31
CA ASN A 241 -6.05 9.39 -35.75
C ASN A 241 -4.61 8.98 -35.39
N VAL A 242 -4.42 7.70 -35.03
CA VAL A 242 -3.08 7.17 -34.73
C VAL A 242 -2.22 7.26 -35.99
N TYR A 243 -1.09 7.99 -35.87
CA TYR A 243 -0.07 8.07 -36.91
C TYR A 243 0.76 6.80 -36.85
N ASN A 244 0.64 5.95 -37.87
CA ASN A 244 1.45 4.75 -38.07
C ASN A 244 2.48 5.06 -39.17
N ASP A 245 3.76 4.83 -38.91
CA ASP A 245 4.82 4.87 -39.93
C ASP A 245 4.68 3.71 -40.92
#